data_0e64cc3af50941c6da5c4a144cee1d0c
#
_entry.id   0e64cc3af50941c6da5c4a144cee1d0c
#
_cell.length_a   1.000
_cell.length_b   1.000
_cell.length_c   1.000
_cell.angle_alpha   90.00
_cell.angle_beta   90.00
_cell.angle_gamma   90.00
#
_symmetry.space_group_name_H-M   'P 1'
#
loop_
_entity.id
_entity.type
_entity.pdbx_description
1 polymer ?
#
loop_
_entity_poly.entity_id
_entity_poly.type
_entity_poly.pdbx_seq_one_letter_code
_entity_poly.pdbx_strand_id
1 'polypeptide(L)'
;MENKIIDIHVHIFPDFMSGKAMERLENKYKLSFIAKPNLNDLLVFMDSNNISFSIIQPVSTSVLQVEVLNSWLIDTIKKNPERIGAFGTIFPGYKDFKSELARVKEGGLKGIKFHPNFQQFYPDEERMHEVYKEIIDNDLWVLFHAGDEVTPVNKLYANIDSFVRLRRKFPQMKIILAHLGGFRLWDEVIEKIIKDDFYLDLSYTFGFLEESRIRDIIEEHGPDKIFFGTDFPLPKSKINIKAFSGLRLNNNIKDRIFYRNSLERLLEG
;
A
#
# COMPACT_ATOMS: atom_id res chain seq x y z
N MET A 1 -25.49 -11.86 -0.86
CA MET A 1 -24.42 -11.40 -1.77
C MET A 1 -23.13 -11.90 -1.16
N GLU A 2 -22.33 -12.69 -1.88
CA GLU A 2 -21.01 -13.06 -1.42
C GLU A 2 -20.23 -11.77 -1.14
N ASN A 3 -19.66 -11.65 0.06
CA ASN A 3 -18.85 -10.49 0.42
C ASN A 3 -17.56 -10.51 -0.43
N LYS A 4 -17.57 -9.75 -1.51
CA LYS A 4 -16.36 -9.56 -2.32
C LYS A 4 -15.36 -8.75 -1.50
N ILE A 5 -14.08 -9.13 -1.56
CA ILE A 5 -12.98 -8.42 -0.91
C ILE A 5 -11.99 -7.98 -1.99
N ILE A 6 -11.61 -6.72 -1.96
CA ILE A 6 -10.47 -6.18 -2.72
C ILE A 6 -9.38 -5.86 -1.72
N ASP A 7 -8.25 -6.54 -1.85
CA ASP A 7 -7.05 -6.33 -1.03
C ASP A 7 -6.08 -5.41 -1.76
N ILE A 8 -5.98 -4.15 -1.34
CA ILE A 8 -5.13 -3.18 -2.05
C ILE A 8 -3.65 -3.24 -1.66
N HIS A 9 -3.27 -4.09 -0.71
CA HIS A 9 -1.91 -4.07 -0.18
C HIS A 9 -1.34 -5.47 -0.02
N VAL A 10 -0.74 -5.97 -1.10
CA VAL A 10 -0.01 -7.25 -1.10
C VAL A 10 1.38 -7.06 -1.70
N HIS A 11 2.33 -7.86 -1.21
CA HIS A 11 3.71 -7.86 -1.71
C HIS A 11 4.06 -9.19 -2.33
N ILE A 12 4.38 -9.18 -3.62
CA ILE A 12 4.99 -10.31 -4.32
C ILE A 12 6.14 -9.81 -5.19
N PHE A 13 7.00 -10.73 -5.60
CA PHE A 13 8.17 -10.47 -6.42
C PHE A 13 8.22 -11.42 -7.60
N PRO A 14 8.93 -11.07 -8.69
CA PRO A 14 9.29 -12.02 -9.74
C PRO A 14 9.94 -13.27 -9.15
N ASP A 15 9.69 -14.45 -9.72
CA ASP A 15 10.17 -15.72 -9.16
C ASP A 15 11.70 -15.75 -8.96
N PHE A 16 12.46 -15.14 -9.88
CA PHE A 16 13.91 -15.04 -9.77
C PHE A 16 14.40 -14.16 -8.61
N MET A 17 13.52 -13.33 -8.02
CA MET A 17 13.82 -12.47 -6.87
C MET A 17 13.16 -12.95 -5.58
N SER A 18 12.04 -13.67 -5.65
CA SER A 18 11.16 -13.97 -4.52
C SER A 18 11.86 -14.65 -3.35
N GLY A 19 12.69 -15.66 -3.61
CA GLY A 19 13.43 -16.38 -2.57
C GLY A 19 14.43 -15.49 -1.80
N LYS A 20 15.24 -14.72 -2.54
CA LYS A 20 16.23 -13.80 -1.92
C LYS A 20 15.54 -12.64 -1.18
N ALA A 21 14.44 -12.13 -1.74
CA ALA A 21 13.66 -11.07 -1.09
C ALA A 21 13.05 -11.57 0.22
N MET A 22 12.45 -12.77 0.21
CA MET A 22 11.89 -13.41 1.38
C MET A 22 12.94 -13.60 2.48
N GLU A 23 14.06 -14.26 2.17
CA GLU A 23 15.15 -14.50 3.12
C GLU A 23 15.67 -13.19 3.75
N ARG A 24 15.87 -12.16 2.93
CA ARG A 24 16.34 -10.85 3.41
C ARG A 24 15.36 -10.19 4.37
N LEU A 25 14.05 -10.25 4.07
CA LEU A 25 13.01 -9.63 4.88
C LEU A 25 12.75 -10.43 6.17
N GLU A 26 12.73 -11.77 6.10
CA GLU A 26 12.62 -12.63 7.29
C GLU A 26 13.78 -12.41 8.26
N ASN A 27 15.00 -12.32 7.72
CA ASN A 27 16.20 -12.02 8.52
C ASN A 27 16.15 -10.62 9.13
N LYS A 28 15.68 -9.61 8.38
CA LYS A 28 15.55 -8.22 8.86
C LYS A 28 14.52 -8.10 9.97
N TYR A 29 13.35 -8.69 9.78
CA TYR A 29 12.21 -8.54 10.70
C TYR A 29 12.15 -9.60 11.80
N LYS A 30 13.00 -10.64 11.73
CA LYS A 30 13.00 -11.78 12.65
C LYS A 30 11.63 -12.46 12.74
N LEU A 31 10.98 -12.65 11.61
CA LEU A 31 9.68 -13.31 11.46
C LEU A 31 9.70 -14.25 10.26
N SER A 32 8.73 -15.17 10.19
CA SER A 32 8.54 -16.06 9.05
C SER A 32 7.29 -15.68 8.27
N PHE A 33 7.38 -15.65 6.97
CA PHE A 33 6.25 -15.37 6.09
C PHE A 33 5.26 -16.53 6.07
N ILE A 34 3.99 -16.25 5.85
CA ILE A 34 2.92 -17.28 5.79
C ILE A 34 2.90 -18.03 4.46
N ALA A 35 3.53 -17.49 3.43
CA ALA A 35 3.62 -18.04 2.08
C ALA A 35 4.81 -17.41 1.37
N LYS A 36 5.22 -17.96 0.21
CA LYS A 36 6.22 -17.31 -0.63
C LYS A 36 5.65 -16.04 -1.27
N PRO A 37 6.43 -14.98 -1.38
CA PRO A 37 5.97 -13.74 -2.03
C PRO A 37 6.02 -13.87 -3.58
N ASN A 38 5.22 -14.76 -4.14
CA ASN A 38 5.06 -14.99 -5.58
C ASN A 38 3.58 -15.01 -5.99
N LEU A 39 3.31 -14.95 -7.28
CA LEU A 39 1.94 -14.89 -7.80
C LEU A 39 1.11 -16.13 -7.46
N ASN A 40 1.68 -17.33 -7.56
CA ASN A 40 0.95 -18.55 -7.30
C ASN A 40 0.46 -18.63 -5.85
N ASP A 41 1.34 -18.37 -4.89
CA ASP A 41 0.99 -18.41 -3.48
C ASP A 41 0.01 -17.28 -3.10
N LEU A 42 0.09 -16.10 -3.77
CA LEU A 42 -0.90 -15.04 -3.63
C LEU A 42 -2.29 -15.51 -4.09
N LEU A 43 -2.41 -16.12 -5.27
CA LEU A 43 -3.68 -16.63 -5.78
C LEU A 43 -4.29 -17.69 -4.85
N VAL A 44 -3.47 -18.61 -4.33
CA VAL A 44 -3.91 -19.59 -3.32
C VAL A 44 -4.39 -18.90 -2.02
N PHE A 45 -3.68 -17.86 -1.58
CA PHE A 45 -4.10 -17.06 -0.43
C PHE A 45 -5.43 -16.35 -0.68
N MET A 46 -5.60 -15.75 -1.86
CA MET A 46 -6.84 -15.08 -2.27
C MET A 46 -8.03 -16.05 -2.26
N ASP A 47 -7.88 -17.21 -2.88
CA ASP A 47 -8.94 -18.24 -2.95
C ASP A 47 -9.32 -18.75 -1.56
N SER A 48 -8.32 -18.98 -0.70
CA SER A 48 -8.53 -19.46 0.68
C SER A 48 -9.20 -18.44 1.60
N ASN A 49 -9.27 -17.16 1.20
CA ASN A 49 -9.76 -16.06 2.03
C ASN A 49 -10.89 -15.26 1.36
N ASN A 50 -11.47 -15.75 0.25
CA ASN A 50 -12.53 -15.10 -0.51
C ASN A 50 -12.15 -13.69 -1.02
N ILE A 51 -10.86 -13.46 -1.33
CA ILE A 51 -10.39 -12.22 -1.93
C ILE A 51 -10.61 -12.31 -3.45
N SER A 52 -11.46 -11.43 -3.97
CA SER A 52 -11.79 -11.41 -5.39
C SER A 52 -10.72 -10.73 -6.25
N PHE A 53 -10.06 -9.72 -5.71
CA PHE A 53 -9.04 -8.93 -6.42
C PHE A 53 -7.96 -8.45 -5.47
N SER A 54 -6.69 -8.44 -5.91
CA SER A 54 -5.58 -7.89 -5.13
C SER A 54 -4.76 -6.89 -5.93
N ILE A 55 -4.24 -5.85 -5.27
CA ILE A 55 -3.36 -4.84 -5.86
C ILE A 55 -1.95 -4.98 -5.29
N ILE A 56 -1.01 -5.33 -6.16
CA ILE A 56 0.40 -5.53 -5.80
C ILE A 56 1.07 -4.18 -5.52
N GLN A 57 1.78 -4.09 -4.39
CA GLN A 57 2.55 -2.93 -3.96
C GLN A 57 4.05 -3.23 -4.06
N PRO A 58 4.73 -2.86 -5.17
CA PRO A 58 6.15 -3.13 -5.34
C PRO A 58 7.01 -2.14 -4.55
N VAL A 59 8.22 -2.56 -4.18
CA VAL A 59 9.22 -1.67 -3.59
C VAL A 59 10.55 -1.86 -4.29
N SER A 60 10.97 -0.87 -5.10
CA SER A 60 12.34 -0.80 -5.62
C SER A 60 13.29 -0.30 -4.52
N THR A 61 14.41 -0.95 -4.33
CA THR A 61 15.47 -0.56 -3.39
C THR A 61 16.71 0.00 -4.08
N SER A 62 16.64 0.15 -5.40
CA SER A 62 17.66 0.81 -6.23
C SER A 62 17.07 1.29 -7.56
N VAL A 63 17.75 2.21 -8.22
CA VAL A 63 17.37 2.70 -9.56
C VAL A 63 17.29 1.58 -10.61
N LEU A 64 18.13 0.55 -10.50
CA LEU A 64 18.18 -0.58 -11.46
C LEU A 64 16.95 -1.49 -11.38
N GLN A 65 16.18 -1.42 -10.32
CA GLN A 65 14.99 -2.25 -10.15
C GLN A 65 13.71 -1.62 -10.72
N VAL A 66 13.72 -0.31 -11.00
CA VAL A 66 12.50 0.43 -11.39
C VAL A 66 11.87 -0.19 -12.64
N GLU A 67 12.57 -0.17 -13.77
CA GLU A 67 12.04 -0.68 -15.05
C GLU A 67 11.76 -2.18 -15.01
N VAL A 68 12.62 -2.95 -14.34
CA VAL A 68 12.48 -4.42 -14.24
C VAL A 68 11.18 -4.77 -13.49
N LEU A 69 10.92 -4.14 -12.35
CA LEU A 69 9.72 -4.39 -11.57
C LEU A 69 8.47 -3.91 -12.29
N ASN A 70 8.49 -2.69 -12.83
CA ASN A 70 7.33 -2.15 -13.52
C ASN A 70 6.98 -2.96 -14.78
N SER A 71 7.97 -3.42 -15.55
CA SER A 71 7.74 -4.30 -16.71
C SER A 71 7.11 -5.62 -16.30
N TRP A 72 7.64 -6.26 -15.25
CA TRP A 72 7.08 -7.50 -14.73
C TRP A 72 5.64 -7.32 -14.22
N LEU A 73 5.35 -6.19 -13.55
CA LEU A 73 4.00 -5.90 -13.06
C LEU A 73 3.00 -5.69 -14.20
N ILE A 74 3.39 -4.93 -15.23
CA ILE A 74 2.57 -4.73 -16.44
C ILE A 74 2.25 -6.08 -17.09
N ASP A 75 3.23 -6.97 -17.22
CA ASP A 75 3.02 -8.31 -17.78
C ASP A 75 2.12 -9.17 -16.87
N THR A 76 2.30 -9.05 -15.57
CA THR A 76 1.52 -9.82 -14.57
C THR A 76 0.05 -9.44 -14.59
N ILE A 77 -0.28 -8.15 -14.60
CA ILE A 77 -1.70 -7.71 -14.65
C ILE A 77 -2.35 -8.04 -15.99
N LYS A 78 -1.63 -7.94 -17.11
CA LYS A 78 -2.15 -8.34 -18.43
C LYS A 78 -2.51 -9.82 -18.51
N LYS A 79 -1.78 -10.68 -17.80
CA LYS A 79 -2.04 -12.13 -17.74
C LYS A 79 -3.14 -12.51 -16.75
N ASN A 80 -3.48 -11.63 -15.80
CA ASN A 80 -4.42 -11.90 -14.71
C ASN A 80 -5.40 -10.73 -14.50
N PRO A 81 -6.06 -10.18 -15.54
CA PRO A 81 -6.80 -8.92 -15.47
C PRO A 81 -8.01 -8.96 -14.53
N GLU A 82 -8.61 -10.15 -14.32
CA GLU A 82 -9.78 -10.34 -13.46
C GLU A 82 -9.45 -10.47 -11.97
N ARG A 83 -8.17 -10.65 -11.62
CA ARG A 83 -7.75 -10.98 -10.25
C ARG A 83 -6.69 -10.03 -9.69
N ILE A 84 -5.86 -9.44 -10.54
CA ILE A 84 -4.65 -8.74 -10.13
C ILE A 84 -4.58 -7.36 -10.76
N GLY A 85 -4.44 -6.34 -9.91
CA GLY A 85 -3.97 -5.01 -10.25
C GLY A 85 -2.58 -4.77 -9.64
N ALA A 86 -1.95 -3.65 -9.99
CA ALA A 86 -0.70 -3.29 -9.37
C ALA A 86 -0.48 -1.76 -9.36
N PHE A 87 0.32 -1.30 -8.42
CA PHE A 87 1.02 -0.03 -8.50
C PHE A 87 2.38 -0.27 -9.17
N GLY A 88 2.99 0.77 -9.70
CA GLY A 88 4.38 0.78 -10.10
C GLY A 88 5.28 1.23 -8.95
N THR A 89 6.56 1.39 -9.24
CA THR A 89 7.56 1.92 -8.29
C THR A 89 8.50 2.87 -8.98
N ILE A 90 8.93 3.89 -8.24
CA ILE A 90 10.03 4.80 -8.62
C ILE A 90 11.02 4.83 -7.46
N PHE A 91 12.33 4.83 -7.76
CA PHE A 91 13.36 5.02 -6.75
C PHE A 91 13.82 6.49 -6.75
N PRO A 92 13.98 7.15 -5.58
CA PRO A 92 14.49 8.52 -5.51
C PRO A 92 15.83 8.68 -6.26
N GLY A 93 15.88 9.64 -7.19
CA GLY A 93 17.05 9.85 -8.05
C GLY A 93 17.06 9.05 -9.36
N TYR A 94 16.02 8.29 -9.67
CA TYR A 94 15.83 7.71 -11.00
C TYR A 94 15.56 8.83 -12.02
N LYS A 95 16.43 8.95 -13.04
CA LYS A 95 16.47 10.13 -13.94
C LYS A 95 15.34 10.16 -14.95
N ASP A 96 14.99 8.98 -15.49
CA ASP A 96 14.01 8.88 -16.59
C ASP A 96 12.57 8.69 -16.07
N PHE A 97 12.28 9.28 -14.89
CA PHE A 97 10.99 9.09 -14.22
C PHE A 97 9.78 9.55 -15.05
N LYS A 98 9.93 10.56 -15.93
CA LYS A 98 8.83 11.03 -16.77
C LYS A 98 8.36 9.97 -17.75
N SER A 99 9.29 9.42 -18.53
CA SER A 99 8.98 8.35 -19.48
C SER A 99 8.49 7.09 -18.77
N GLU A 100 9.04 6.79 -17.61
CA GLU A 100 8.64 5.63 -16.82
C GLU A 100 7.23 5.78 -16.21
N LEU A 101 6.86 6.95 -15.71
CA LEU A 101 5.52 7.22 -15.19
C LEU A 101 4.46 7.17 -16.30
N ALA A 102 4.77 7.71 -17.50
CA ALA A 102 3.91 7.54 -18.66
C ALA A 102 3.72 6.05 -19.02
N ARG A 103 4.81 5.28 -19.05
CA ARG A 103 4.77 3.83 -19.31
C ARG A 103 4.00 3.05 -18.24
N VAL A 104 4.10 3.44 -16.98
CA VAL A 104 3.32 2.89 -15.86
C VAL A 104 1.83 3.12 -16.11
N LYS A 105 1.42 4.33 -16.46
CA LYS A 105 0.03 4.68 -16.77
C LYS A 105 -0.49 3.92 -17.98
N GLU A 106 0.23 3.94 -19.09
CA GLU A 106 -0.12 3.23 -20.32
C GLU A 106 -0.18 1.71 -20.14
N GLY A 107 0.67 1.18 -19.25
CA GLY A 107 0.69 -0.23 -18.87
C GLY A 107 -0.50 -0.66 -18.01
N GLY A 108 -1.32 0.27 -17.53
CA GLY A 108 -2.51 0.01 -16.72
C GLY A 108 -2.26 -0.09 -15.22
N LEU A 109 -1.06 0.28 -14.74
CA LEU A 109 -0.76 0.36 -13.32
C LEU A 109 -1.51 1.56 -12.70
N LYS A 110 -2.02 1.40 -11.49
CA LYS A 110 -2.96 2.35 -10.89
C LYS A 110 -2.30 3.51 -10.12
N GLY A 111 -1.02 3.40 -9.83
CA GLY A 111 -0.29 4.40 -9.04
C GLY A 111 1.15 4.01 -8.82
N ILE A 112 1.80 4.70 -7.86
CA ILE A 112 3.19 4.46 -7.47
C ILE A 112 3.26 4.12 -5.98
N LYS A 113 3.94 3.03 -5.66
CA LYS A 113 4.29 2.66 -4.27
C LYS A 113 5.65 3.25 -3.92
N PHE A 114 5.69 3.95 -2.79
CA PHE A 114 6.92 4.36 -2.12
C PHE A 114 7.05 3.71 -0.74
N HIS A 115 8.30 3.46 -0.36
CA HIS A 115 8.65 2.97 0.97
C HIS A 115 9.77 3.84 1.55
N PRO A 116 9.43 4.99 2.16
CA PRO A 116 10.42 5.99 2.56
C PRO A 116 11.56 5.45 3.41
N ASN A 117 11.27 4.54 4.37
CA ASN A 117 12.30 3.95 5.22
C ASN A 117 13.29 3.06 4.44
N PHE A 118 12.82 2.31 3.42
CA PHE A 118 13.69 1.47 2.58
C PHE A 118 14.42 2.26 1.52
N GLN A 119 13.77 3.27 0.96
CA GLN A 119 14.30 4.11 -0.10
C GLN A 119 15.07 5.32 0.44
N GLN A 120 15.10 5.51 1.76
CA GLN A 120 15.87 6.52 2.50
C GLN A 120 15.62 7.96 2.03
N PHE A 121 14.35 8.36 2.01
CA PHE A 121 13.95 9.73 1.69
C PHE A 121 12.76 10.17 2.55
N TYR A 122 12.70 11.46 2.86
CA TYR A 122 11.50 12.04 3.46
C TYR A 122 10.47 12.35 2.38
N PRO A 123 9.17 12.02 2.58
CA PRO A 123 8.12 12.29 1.59
C PRO A 123 8.07 13.72 1.06
N ASP A 124 8.41 14.71 1.88
CA ASP A 124 8.40 16.13 1.51
C ASP A 124 9.74 16.66 0.93
N GLU A 125 10.74 15.77 0.69
CA GLU A 125 12.03 16.18 0.14
C GLU A 125 11.91 16.84 -1.25
N GLU A 126 12.61 17.94 -1.44
CA GLU A 126 12.57 18.74 -2.68
C GLU A 126 12.91 17.93 -3.94
N ARG A 127 13.86 17.00 -3.84
CA ARG A 127 14.26 16.13 -4.96
C ARG A 127 13.11 15.25 -5.50
N MET A 128 12.01 15.07 -4.73
CA MET A 128 10.83 14.31 -5.14
C MET A 128 9.75 15.17 -5.80
N HIS A 129 9.86 16.50 -5.72
CA HIS A 129 8.78 17.38 -6.15
C HIS A 129 8.44 17.26 -7.64
N GLU A 130 9.45 17.12 -8.51
CA GLU A 130 9.21 16.92 -9.94
C GLU A 130 8.60 15.54 -10.24
N VAL A 131 8.97 14.51 -9.48
CA VAL A 131 8.35 13.19 -9.57
C VAL A 131 6.86 13.26 -9.18
N TYR A 132 6.53 14.00 -8.11
CA TYR A 132 5.13 14.15 -7.68
C TYR A 132 4.29 14.95 -8.66
N LYS A 133 4.84 15.99 -9.29
CA LYS A 133 4.15 16.72 -10.37
C LYS A 133 3.82 15.78 -11.51
N GLU A 134 4.77 14.99 -11.96
CA GLU A 134 4.57 14.04 -13.06
C GLU A 134 3.56 12.94 -12.70
N ILE A 135 3.54 12.50 -11.43
CA ILE A 135 2.53 11.55 -10.93
C ILE A 135 1.12 12.16 -11.01
N ILE A 136 0.98 13.44 -10.61
CA ILE A 136 -0.28 14.19 -10.70
C ILE A 136 -0.72 14.37 -12.15
N ASP A 137 0.20 14.77 -13.03
CA ASP A 137 -0.07 15.00 -14.45
C ASP A 137 -0.51 13.72 -15.18
N ASN A 138 -0.03 12.55 -14.74
CA ASN A 138 -0.47 11.25 -15.23
C ASN A 138 -1.71 10.70 -14.49
N ASP A 139 -2.31 11.47 -13.59
CA ASP A 139 -3.47 11.04 -12.79
C ASP A 139 -3.26 9.70 -12.06
N LEU A 140 -2.07 9.51 -11.49
CA LEU A 140 -1.70 8.31 -10.75
C LEU A 140 -1.91 8.49 -9.23
N TRP A 141 -2.26 7.41 -8.56
CA TRP A 141 -2.28 7.35 -7.10
C TRP A 141 -0.87 7.22 -6.52
N VAL A 142 -0.71 7.59 -5.27
CA VAL A 142 0.51 7.30 -4.51
C VAL A 142 0.15 6.53 -3.26
N LEU A 143 0.77 5.38 -3.03
CA LEU A 143 0.69 4.66 -1.77
C LEU A 143 2.05 4.71 -1.08
N PHE A 144 2.09 5.30 0.09
CA PHE A 144 3.28 5.31 0.95
C PHE A 144 3.18 4.26 2.06
N HIS A 145 4.27 3.54 2.30
CA HIS A 145 4.48 3.02 3.64
C HIS A 145 4.56 4.21 4.60
N ALA A 146 3.83 4.16 5.72
CA ALA A 146 3.78 5.24 6.70
C ALA A 146 4.07 4.72 8.10
N GLY A 147 4.87 5.48 8.87
CA GLY A 147 5.26 5.12 10.22
C GLY A 147 6.53 4.29 10.32
N ASP A 148 6.66 3.59 11.46
CA ASP A 148 7.82 2.76 11.80
C ASP A 148 7.78 1.40 11.06
N GLU A 149 8.75 0.55 11.34
CA GLU A 149 8.87 -0.81 10.80
C GLU A 149 8.52 -1.86 11.87
N VAL A 150 8.35 -3.11 11.44
CA VAL A 150 8.20 -4.25 12.37
C VAL A 150 9.38 -4.30 13.35
N THR A 151 10.59 -4.17 12.84
CA THR A 151 11.80 -3.91 13.64
C THR A 151 12.07 -2.41 13.58
N PRO A 152 12.01 -1.68 14.71
CA PRO A 152 12.20 -0.23 14.73
C PRO A 152 13.46 0.23 14.01
N VAL A 153 13.33 1.33 13.26
CA VAL A 153 14.45 1.89 12.49
C VAL A 153 15.20 2.97 13.29
N ASN A 154 16.50 3.09 13.08
CA ASN A 154 17.32 4.14 13.71
C ASN A 154 16.96 5.54 13.18
N LYS A 155 16.49 5.63 11.95
CA LYS A 155 16.09 6.88 11.31
C LYS A 155 14.74 6.68 10.62
N LEU A 156 13.74 7.38 11.11
CA LEU A 156 12.37 7.29 10.62
C LEU A 156 12.15 8.31 9.50
N TYR A 157 12.17 7.83 8.26
CA TYR A 157 11.88 8.66 7.09
C TYR A 157 10.36 8.82 6.85
N ALA A 158 9.58 7.79 7.12
CA ALA A 158 8.12 7.79 6.95
C ALA A 158 7.38 8.42 8.14
N ASN A 159 7.85 9.57 8.66
CA ASN A 159 7.25 10.25 9.80
C ASN A 159 6.02 11.07 9.38
N ILE A 160 5.09 11.26 10.30
CA ILE A 160 3.80 11.90 10.07
C ILE A 160 3.94 13.36 9.62
N ASP A 161 4.85 14.13 10.21
CA ASP A 161 5.04 15.54 9.88
C ASP A 161 5.44 15.74 8.40
N SER A 162 6.26 14.85 7.83
CA SER A 162 6.62 14.95 6.40
C SER A 162 5.44 14.65 5.48
N PHE A 163 4.51 13.77 5.84
CA PHE A 163 3.27 13.59 5.07
C PHE A 163 2.35 14.82 5.15
N VAL A 164 2.23 15.45 6.33
CA VAL A 164 1.46 16.69 6.48
C VAL A 164 2.05 17.81 5.61
N ARG A 165 3.39 17.97 5.59
CA ARG A 165 4.04 18.98 4.73
C ARG A 165 3.88 18.64 3.25
N LEU A 166 3.98 17.35 2.88
CA LEU A 166 3.73 16.88 1.52
C LEU A 166 2.31 17.23 1.05
N ARG A 167 1.27 16.92 1.87
CA ARG A 167 -0.13 17.22 1.55
C ARG A 167 -0.34 18.72 1.33
N ARG A 168 0.21 19.57 2.18
CA ARG A 168 0.11 21.03 2.04
C ARG A 168 0.73 21.54 0.74
N LYS A 169 1.82 20.90 0.28
CA LYS A 169 2.51 21.29 -0.95
C LYS A 169 1.83 20.75 -2.21
N PHE A 170 1.24 19.57 -2.15
CA PHE A 170 0.58 18.90 -3.27
C PHE A 170 -0.86 18.51 -2.90
N PRO A 171 -1.77 19.48 -2.71
CA PRO A 171 -3.13 19.19 -2.24
C PRO A 171 -3.96 18.36 -3.24
N GLN A 172 -3.62 18.36 -4.54
CA GLN A 172 -4.31 17.60 -5.57
C GLN A 172 -3.81 16.15 -5.70
N MET A 173 -2.70 15.77 -5.05
CA MET A 173 -2.16 14.42 -5.16
C MET A 173 -3.03 13.40 -4.42
N LYS A 174 -3.38 12.30 -5.07
CA LYS A 174 -4.16 11.19 -4.49
C LYS A 174 -3.23 10.34 -3.61
N ILE A 175 -3.24 10.53 -2.29
CA ILE A 175 -2.31 9.86 -1.35
C ILE A 175 -3.02 8.83 -0.49
N ILE A 176 -2.49 7.60 -0.49
CA ILE A 176 -2.84 6.54 0.45
C ILE A 176 -1.67 6.37 1.43
N LEU A 177 -1.95 6.45 2.72
CA LEU A 177 -1.00 6.13 3.77
C LEU A 177 -1.30 4.73 4.33
N ALA A 178 -0.34 3.82 4.22
CA ALA A 178 -0.48 2.45 4.69
C ALA A 178 -0.61 2.37 6.23
N HIS A 179 -1.09 1.22 6.70
CA HIS A 179 -1.13 0.84 8.12
C HIS A 179 -1.92 1.81 8.98
N LEU A 180 -3.13 2.17 8.50
CA LEU A 180 -4.04 3.12 9.13
C LEU A 180 -3.36 4.48 9.38
N GLY A 181 -2.59 4.95 8.36
CA GLY A 181 -1.95 6.25 8.32
C GLY A 181 -0.54 6.33 8.92
N GLY A 182 -0.10 5.31 9.69
CA GLY A 182 1.25 5.33 10.27
C GLY A 182 1.49 4.23 11.29
N PHE A 183 2.14 3.14 10.90
CA PHE A 183 2.45 2.02 11.78
C PHE A 183 3.17 2.47 13.04
N ARG A 184 2.60 2.14 14.23
CA ARG A 184 3.09 2.52 15.57
C ARG A 184 3.11 4.02 15.89
N LEU A 185 2.63 4.88 15.00
CA LEU A 185 2.52 6.33 15.20
C LEU A 185 1.06 6.80 15.26
N TRP A 186 0.14 5.94 15.66
CA TRP A 186 -1.30 6.24 15.59
C TRP A 186 -1.76 7.40 16.47
N ASP A 187 -1.03 7.76 17.52
CA ASP A 187 -1.32 8.97 18.30
C ASP A 187 -1.07 10.23 17.47
N GLU A 188 0.06 10.27 16.73
CA GLU A 188 0.35 11.36 15.79
C GLU A 188 -0.62 11.37 14.59
N VAL A 189 -1.05 10.19 14.11
CA VAL A 189 -2.07 10.08 13.05
C VAL A 189 -3.39 10.69 13.51
N ILE A 190 -3.84 10.38 14.72
CA ILE A 190 -5.08 10.93 15.29
C ILE A 190 -4.97 12.46 15.41
N GLU A 191 -3.84 12.97 15.84
CA GLU A 191 -3.61 14.40 16.01
C GLU A 191 -3.54 15.18 14.67
N LYS A 192 -2.89 14.60 13.63
CA LYS A 192 -2.41 15.36 12.47
C LYS A 192 -2.99 14.93 11.13
N ILE A 193 -3.53 13.70 11.02
CA ILE A 193 -3.98 13.10 9.75
C ILE A 193 -5.50 12.92 9.70
N ILE A 194 -6.12 12.60 10.85
CA ILE A 194 -7.56 12.35 10.90
C ILE A 194 -8.33 13.60 10.45
N LYS A 195 -9.31 13.40 9.55
CA LYS A 195 -10.11 14.44 8.91
C LYS A 195 -9.39 15.25 7.82
N ASP A 196 -8.10 15.01 7.58
CA ASP A 196 -7.41 15.61 6.44
C ASP A 196 -7.68 14.81 5.14
N ASP A 197 -7.22 15.28 4.01
CA ASP A 197 -7.49 14.69 2.69
C ASP A 197 -6.49 13.59 2.33
N PHE A 198 -6.32 12.63 3.22
CA PHE A 198 -5.61 11.38 2.95
C PHE A 198 -6.58 10.22 2.80
N TYR A 199 -6.17 9.21 2.04
CA TYR A 199 -6.74 7.88 2.13
C TYR A 199 -5.84 7.00 3.00
N LEU A 200 -6.43 6.02 3.69
CA LEU A 200 -5.69 5.11 4.57
C LEU A 200 -5.96 3.66 4.15
N ASP A 201 -5.04 2.74 4.45
CA ASP A 201 -5.35 1.32 4.36
C ASP A 201 -5.20 0.61 5.72
N LEU A 202 -5.91 -0.51 5.87
CA LEU A 202 -5.93 -1.28 7.12
C LEU A 202 -4.82 -2.34 7.20
N SER A 203 -3.88 -2.37 6.24
CA SER A 203 -2.86 -3.40 6.20
C SER A 203 -2.03 -3.43 7.49
N TYR A 204 -1.76 -4.63 7.98
CA TYR A 204 -0.90 -4.92 9.12
C TYR A 204 -1.19 -4.13 10.42
N THR A 205 -2.41 -3.65 10.61
CA THR A 205 -2.83 -2.84 11.78
C THR A 205 -3.34 -3.70 12.92
N PHE A 206 -4.12 -4.75 12.60
CA PHE A 206 -4.72 -5.61 13.61
C PHE A 206 -3.69 -6.41 14.41
N GLY A 207 -3.89 -6.46 15.73
CA GLY A 207 -2.97 -7.08 16.67
C GLY A 207 -1.74 -6.23 17.01
N PHE A 208 -1.74 -4.95 16.59
CA PHE A 208 -0.79 -3.92 17.02
C PHE A 208 -1.51 -2.71 17.62
N LEU A 209 -2.71 -2.39 17.14
CA LEU A 209 -3.58 -1.35 17.69
C LEU A 209 -4.86 -1.99 18.23
N GLU A 210 -5.37 -1.46 19.33
CA GLU A 210 -6.63 -1.90 19.93
C GLU A 210 -7.81 -1.73 18.97
N GLU A 211 -8.69 -2.73 18.87
CA GLU A 211 -9.83 -2.72 17.94
C GLU A 211 -10.77 -1.53 18.14
N SER A 212 -10.95 -1.08 19.37
CA SER A 212 -11.72 0.12 19.68
C SER A 212 -11.12 1.37 19.01
N ARG A 213 -9.81 1.53 19.08
CA ARG A 213 -9.09 2.65 18.45
C ARG A 213 -9.13 2.56 16.92
N ILE A 214 -8.99 1.34 16.37
CA ILE A 214 -9.15 1.13 14.90
C ILE A 214 -10.55 1.61 14.48
N ARG A 215 -11.59 1.21 15.18
CA ARG A 215 -12.96 1.64 14.90
C ARG A 215 -13.09 3.16 14.98
N ASP A 216 -12.61 3.78 16.05
CA ASP A 216 -12.74 5.21 16.28
C ASP A 216 -12.01 6.00 15.17
N ILE A 217 -10.83 5.58 14.75
CA ILE A 217 -10.12 6.17 13.60
C ILE A 217 -10.95 6.03 12.31
N ILE A 218 -11.51 4.85 12.02
CA ILE A 218 -12.35 4.63 10.84
C ILE A 218 -13.54 5.58 10.83
N GLU A 219 -14.25 5.71 11.95
CA GLU A 219 -15.45 6.55 12.08
C GLU A 219 -15.10 8.04 11.98
N GLU A 220 -14.02 8.48 12.64
CA GLU A 220 -13.61 9.88 12.64
C GLU A 220 -12.98 10.36 11.34
N HIS A 221 -12.17 9.52 10.70
CA HIS A 221 -11.54 9.87 9.41
C HIS A 221 -12.53 9.85 8.25
N GLY A 222 -13.53 9.02 8.36
CA GLY A 222 -14.55 8.79 7.34
C GLY A 222 -14.30 7.48 6.58
N PRO A 223 -15.25 6.52 6.67
CA PRO A 223 -15.13 5.20 6.07
C PRO A 223 -14.88 5.21 4.55
N ASP A 224 -15.30 6.28 3.86
CA ASP A 224 -15.17 6.44 2.40
C ASP A 224 -13.72 6.68 1.94
N LYS A 225 -12.81 6.99 2.88
CA LYS A 225 -11.38 7.22 2.64
C LYS A 225 -10.51 6.07 3.15
N ILE A 226 -11.09 4.93 3.49
CA ILE A 226 -10.34 3.79 4.02
C ILE A 226 -10.48 2.60 3.09
N PHE A 227 -9.35 1.98 2.79
CA PHE A 227 -9.26 0.76 1.99
C PHE A 227 -8.90 -0.45 2.84
N PHE A 228 -9.28 -1.62 2.37
CA PHE A 228 -8.83 -2.87 2.98
C PHE A 228 -7.50 -3.33 2.37
N GLY A 229 -6.58 -3.78 3.24
CA GLY A 229 -5.30 -4.36 2.87
C GLY A 229 -4.85 -5.42 3.87
N THR A 230 -4.12 -6.44 3.43
CA THR A 230 -3.62 -7.52 4.29
C THR A 230 -2.14 -7.41 4.63
N ASP A 231 -1.36 -6.80 3.76
CA ASP A 231 0.11 -6.84 3.79
C ASP A 231 0.67 -8.26 3.60
N PHE A 232 -0.01 -9.07 2.73
CA PHE A 232 0.50 -10.38 2.34
C PHE A 232 1.94 -10.27 1.79
N PRO A 233 2.88 -11.14 2.17
CA PRO A 233 2.72 -12.42 2.90
C PRO A 233 3.12 -12.35 4.39
N LEU A 234 3.00 -11.20 5.03
CA LEU A 234 3.37 -11.06 6.44
C LEU A 234 2.49 -11.93 7.36
N PRO A 235 3.00 -12.35 8.55
CA PRO A 235 2.32 -13.35 9.39
C PRO A 235 0.89 -12.99 9.81
N LYS A 236 0.60 -11.71 9.96
CA LYS A 236 -0.73 -11.24 10.40
C LYS A 236 -1.74 -11.02 9.25
N SER A 237 -1.37 -11.27 7.99
CA SER A 237 -2.26 -11.05 6.84
C SER A 237 -3.60 -11.79 6.95
N LYS A 238 -3.61 -13.04 7.44
CA LYS A 238 -4.84 -13.81 7.69
C LYS A 238 -5.69 -13.23 8.82
N ILE A 239 -5.06 -12.62 9.80
CA ILE A 239 -5.75 -12.06 10.97
C ILE A 239 -6.56 -10.84 10.55
N ASN A 240 -6.07 -10.01 9.63
CA ASN A 240 -6.71 -8.78 9.20
C ASN A 240 -8.14 -8.99 8.71
N ILE A 241 -8.39 -10.02 7.88
CA ILE A 241 -9.73 -10.29 7.34
C ILE A 241 -10.71 -10.64 8.46
N LYS A 242 -10.33 -11.59 9.32
CA LYS A 242 -11.18 -12.05 10.43
C LYS A 242 -11.42 -10.92 11.45
N ALA A 243 -10.39 -10.19 11.82
CA ALA A 243 -10.45 -9.12 12.78
C ALA A 243 -11.33 -7.96 12.26
N PHE A 244 -11.13 -7.54 11.01
CA PHE A 244 -11.98 -6.50 10.43
C PHE A 244 -13.44 -6.95 10.29
N SER A 245 -13.70 -8.20 9.89
CA SER A 245 -15.06 -8.76 9.84
C SER A 245 -15.73 -8.75 11.21
N GLY A 246 -14.98 -9.04 12.28
CA GLY A 246 -15.46 -9.04 13.67
C GLY A 246 -15.62 -7.67 14.31
N LEU A 247 -15.01 -6.63 13.72
CA LEU A 247 -15.04 -5.28 14.28
C LEU A 247 -16.48 -4.76 14.39
N ARG A 248 -16.81 -4.07 15.48
CA ARG A 248 -18.16 -3.51 15.75
C ARG A 248 -18.42 -2.26 14.88
N LEU A 249 -18.59 -2.49 13.58
CA LEU A 249 -19.01 -1.51 12.57
C LEU A 249 -20.27 -2.02 11.87
N ASN A 250 -21.08 -1.12 11.33
CA ASN A 250 -22.23 -1.53 10.54
C ASN A 250 -21.79 -2.17 9.20
N ASN A 251 -22.66 -2.99 8.62
CA ASN A 251 -22.32 -3.76 7.42
C ASN A 251 -22.05 -2.87 6.19
N ASN A 252 -22.66 -1.69 6.11
CA ASN A 252 -22.41 -0.76 5.00
C ASN A 252 -20.98 -0.20 5.06
N ILE A 253 -20.48 0.14 6.24
CA ILE A 253 -19.09 0.56 6.43
C ILE A 253 -18.11 -0.56 6.05
N LYS A 254 -18.41 -1.79 6.50
CA LYS A 254 -17.57 -2.95 6.16
C LYS A 254 -17.54 -3.21 4.66
N ASP A 255 -18.68 -3.18 3.99
CA ASP A 255 -18.80 -3.38 2.55
C ASP A 255 -18.05 -2.28 1.77
N ARG A 256 -18.15 -1.03 2.20
CA ARG A 256 -17.35 0.07 1.63
C ARG A 256 -15.86 -0.21 1.71
N ILE A 257 -15.35 -0.52 2.89
CA ILE A 257 -13.92 -0.70 3.13
C ILE A 257 -13.40 -1.98 2.46
N PHE A 258 -14.15 -3.09 2.54
CA PHE A 258 -13.76 -4.33 1.90
C PHE A 258 -13.77 -4.26 0.37
N TYR A 259 -14.67 -3.47 -0.23
CA TYR A 259 -14.91 -3.59 -1.65
C TYR A 259 -15.17 -2.26 -2.37
N ARG A 260 -16.22 -1.50 -1.98
CA ARG A 260 -16.70 -0.38 -2.81
C ARG A 260 -15.69 0.73 -2.98
N ASN A 261 -15.00 1.14 -1.92
CA ASN A 261 -14.03 2.22 -2.02
C ASN A 261 -12.93 1.88 -3.04
N SER A 262 -12.42 0.65 -3.00
CA SER A 262 -11.39 0.20 -3.94
C SER A 262 -11.91 0.06 -5.37
N LEU A 263 -13.13 -0.44 -5.55
CA LEU A 263 -13.77 -0.54 -6.86
C LEU A 263 -13.95 0.85 -7.49
N GLU A 264 -14.67 1.73 -6.79
CA GLU A 264 -15.06 3.05 -7.28
C GLU A 264 -13.87 3.98 -7.51
N ARG A 265 -12.82 3.89 -6.67
CA ARG A 265 -11.70 4.84 -6.67
C ARG A 265 -10.46 4.36 -7.41
N LEU A 266 -10.14 3.08 -7.31
CA LEU A 266 -8.88 2.54 -7.84
C LEU A 266 -9.07 1.72 -9.12
N LEU A 267 -10.22 1.08 -9.31
CA LEU A 267 -10.43 0.20 -10.45
C LEU A 267 -11.27 0.84 -11.57
N GLU A 268 -12.33 1.57 -11.23
CA GLU A 268 -13.25 2.22 -12.17
C GLU A 268 -13.02 3.73 -12.28
N GLY A 269 -12.28 4.32 -11.32
CA GLY A 269 -11.97 5.76 -11.26
C GLY A 269 -10.83 6.22 -12.16
#